data_37bb8238729150089ffbc981c33f5546
#
_entry.id   37bb8238729150089ffbc981c33f5546
#
_cell.length_a   1.000
_cell.length_b   1.000
_cell.length_c   1.000
_cell.angle_alpha   90.00
_cell.angle_beta   90.00
_cell.angle_gamma   90.00
#
_symmetry.space_group_name_H-M   'P 1'
#
loop_
_entity.id
_entity.type
_entity.pdbx_description
1 polymer ?
#
loop_
_entity_poly.entity_id
_entity_poly.type
_entity_poly.pdbx_seq_one_letter_code
_entity_poly.pdbx_strand_id
1 'polypeptide(L)'
;MMERAVRTVRAGKTGRTGKAARFLIVLTALTILSALSALSAQTDPRLVAAVHEAQEGQGDSARASVQALLDSTPTTDSLYPEILYTQAMVAGSAGDMRRQLQRVVVEYSASSWADDALLRLVQMDYATHNLDGAAHNLERLRLDYSGSPLMPQASYWAARTYFDQNNPALACRWLAEGMAQARQNIELQNQLAYLNQRCRSLPDTAVANAGGQTDSAKAKKDSVSPAPADSAGRAARFRVQVAAVATSDAADATASKLRALGFAVTTVREKKLYKVRAGQFATRAEAQSAAARIKAKLGGSPFVVSGP
;
A
#
# COMPACT_ATOMS: atom_id res chain seq x y z
N MET A 1 12.68 68.14 -54.91
CA MET A 1 12.85 69.24 -53.96
C MET A 1 13.30 68.62 -52.66
N MET A 2 14.46 68.99 -52.20
CA MET A 2 15.07 69.03 -50.87
C MET A 2 15.17 67.69 -50.11
N GLU A 3 16.31 67.12 -50.04
CA GLU A 3 17.58 67.47 -49.31
C GLU A 3 17.65 66.97 -47.88
N ARG A 4 18.63 66.06 -47.69
CA ARG A 4 19.61 65.96 -46.62
C ARG A 4 19.15 65.86 -45.15
N ALA A 5 19.59 64.78 -44.48
CA ALA A 5 20.73 64.95 -43.56
C ALA A 5 21.24 63.56 -43.05
N VAL A 6 22.48 63.32 -43.37
CA VAL A 6 23.40 62.35 -42.79
C VAL A 6 23.72 62.74 -41.34
N ARG A 7 23.66 61.78 -40.38
CA ARG A 7 24.43 61.91 -39.14
C ARG A 7 24.98 60.54 -38.69
N THR A 8 26.24 60.41 -38.95
CA THR A 8 27.11 59.40 -38.33
C THR A 8 27.20 59.61 -36.80
N VAL A 9 27.01 58.53 -36.03
CA VAL A 9 27.50 58.45 -34.68
C VAL A 9 28.16 57.10 -34.43
N ARG A 10 29.44 57.14 -34.37
CA ARG A 10 30.53 56.54 -33.64
C ARG A 10 30.20 55.22 -32.86
N ALA A 11 31.06 54.26 -33.14
CA ALA A 11 31.26 53.02 -32.43
C ALA A 11 31.53 53.24 -30.93
N GLY A 12 30.78 52.53 -30.09
CA GLY A 12 31.04 52.33 -28.66
C GLY A 12 31.23 50.84 -28.37
N LYS A 13 32.45 50.42 -28.16
CA LYS A 13 32.81 49.13 -27.60
C LYS A 13 32.25 49.04 -26.15
N THR A 14 31.41 48.05 -25.86
CA THR A 14 31.38 47.53 -24.49
C THR A 14 31.10 46.03 -24.55
N GLY A 15 32.15 45.28 -24.29
CA GLY A 15 32.10 43.85 -24.00
C GLY A 15 31.47 43.58 -22.65
N ARG A 16 30.21 43.14 -22.62
CA ARG A 16 29.58 42.63 -21.38
C ARG A 16 28.40 41.65 -21.66
N THR A 17 28.35 41.00 -22.80
CA THR A 17 27.24 40.12 -23.17
C THR A 17 27.56 38.63 -23.02
N GLY A 18 28.77 38.23 -22.60
CA GLY A 18 29.20 36.84 -22.55
C GLY A 18 28.74 36.06 -21.34
N LYS A 19 28.45 36.71 -20.19
CA LYS A 19 28.07 36.01 -18.97
C LYS A 19 26.56 35.84 -18.82
N ALA A 20 25.76 36.81 -19.23
CA ALA A 20 24.29 36.71 -19.17
C ALA A 20 23.72 35.65 -20.14
N ALA A 21 24.30 35.57 -21.35
CA ALA A 21 23.86 34.56 -22.34
C ALA A 21 24.20 33.11 -21.89
N ARG A 22 25.34 32.92 -21.21
CA ARG A 22 25.69 31.59 -20.67
C ARG A 22 24.80 31.19 -19.48
N PHE A 23 24.37 32.14 -18.65
CA PHE A 23 23.42 31.87 -17.56
C PHE A 23 22.01 31.54 -18.06
N LEU A 24 21.56 32.19 -19.12
CA LEU A 24 20.25 31.91 -19.72
C LEU A 24 20.21 30.52 -20.36
N ILE A 25 21.27 30.09 -21.03
CA ILE A 25 21.37 28.76 -21.67
C ILE A 25 21.43 27.67 -20.61
N VAL A 26 22.10 27.89 -19.48
CA VAL A 26 22.16 26.89 -18.38
C VAL A 26 20.81 26.80 -17.67
N LEU A 27 20.07 27.90 -17.47
CA LEU A 27 18.73 27.88 -16.89
C LEU A 27 17.70 27.16 -17.80
N THR A 28 17.77 27.38 -19.11
CA THR A 28 16.88 26.70 -20.05
C THR A 28 17.21 25.22 -20.20
N ALA A 29 18.49 24.81 -20.10
CA ALA A 29 18.90 23.42 -20.09
C ALA A 29 18.43 22.68 -18.82
N LEU A 30 18.43 23.34 -17.65
CA LEU A 30 17.95 22.77 -16.41
C LEU A 30 16.41 22.58 -16.39
N THR A 31 15.66 23.48 -17.01
CA THR A 31 14.20 23.36 -17.14
C THR A 31 13.77 22.29 -18.14
N ILE A 32 14.57 22.04 -19.18
CA ILE A 32 14.31 20.96 -20.14
C ILE A 32 14.61 19.60 -19.53
N LEU A 33 15.62 19.48 -18.63
CA LEU A 33 15.95 18.23 -17.97
C LEU A 33 14.90 17.82 -16.93
N SER A 34 14.23 18.78 -16.28
CA SER A 34 13.12 18.49 -15.36
C SER A 34 11.81 18.13 -16.07
N ALA A 35 11.64 18.51 -17.34
CA ALA A 35 10.49 18.12 -18.14
C ALA A 35 10.59 16.68 -18.69
N LEU A 36 11.81 16.12 -18.82
CA LEU A 36 11.98 14.73 -19.25
C LEU A 36 11.63 13.71 -18.17
N SER A 37 11.61 14.10 -16.89
CA SER A 37 11.24 13.20 -15.80
C SER A 37 9.73 12.99 -15.65
N ALA A 38 8.89 13.78 -16.33
CA ALA A 38 7.44 13.65 -16.31
C ALA A 38 6.87 12.75 -17.43
N LEU A 39 7.75 12.17 -18.28
CA LEU A 39 7.33 11.32 -19.40
C LEU A 39 7.18 9.83 -19.06
N SER A 40 7.35 9.43 -17.80
CA SER A 40 7.42 8.01 -17.43
C SER A 40 6.14 7.43 -16.83
N ALA A 41 4.99 8.06 -17.02
CA ALA A 41 3.71 7.52 -16.59
C ALA A 41 2.67 7.50 -17.74
N GLN A 42 3.11 7.31 -18.99
CA GLN A 42 2.15 7.06 -20.06
C GLN A 42 1.87 5.57 -20.13
N THR A 43 0.63 5.22 -19.82
CA THR A 43 0.07 3.89 -20.07
C THR A 43 0.25 3.50 -21.53
N ASP A 44 0.67 2.26 -21.80
CA ASP A 44 0.87 1.79 -23.17
C ASP A 44 -0.45 1.91 -23.97
N PRO A 45 -0.47 2.58 -25.14
CA PRO A 45 -1.70 2.78 -25.89
C PRO A 45 -2.42 1.49 -26.29
N ARG A 46 -1.69 0.38 -26.46
CA ARG A 46 -2.27 -0.93 -26.78
C ARG A 46 -3.10 -1.45 -25.61
N LEU A 47 -2.64 -1.19 -24.37
CA LEU A 47 -3.35 -1.61 -23.15
C LEU A 47 -4.59 -0.75 -22.91
N VAL A 48 -4.50 0.56 -23.20
CA VAL A 48 -5.67 1.46 -23.18
C VAL A 48 -6.72 1.00 -24.18
N ALA A 49 -6.31 0.67 -25.42
CA ALA A 49 -7.21 0.16 -26.45
C ALA A 49 -7.90 -1.14 -26.00
N ALA A 50 -7.17 -2.08 -25.42
CA ALA A 50 -7.74 -3.34 -24.93
C ALA A 50 -8.79 -3.12 -23.81
N VAL A 51 -8.55 -2.18 -22.89
CA VAL A 51 -9.56 -1.84 -21.86
C VAL A 51 -10.81 -1.24 -22.49
N HIS A 52 -10.64 -0.37 -23.50
CA HIS A 52 -11.75 0.23 -24.24
C HIS A 52 -12.57 -0.82 -25.00
N GLU A 53 -11.91 -1.72 -25.74
CA GLU A 53 -12.56 -2.87 -26.40
C GLU A 53 -13.40 -3.69 -25.42
N ALA A 54 -12.85 -3.97 -24.22
CA ALA A 54 -13.58 -4.71 -23.19
C ALA A 54 -14.84 -3.95 -22.71
N GLN A 55 -14.76 -2.63 -22.57
CA GLN A 55 -15.88 -1.77 -22.18
C GLN A 55 -16.97 -1.69 -23.26
N GLU A 56 -16.59 -1.82 -24.53
CA GLU A 56 -17.50 -1.88 -25.67
C GLU A 56 -18.13 -3.29 -25.86
N GLY A 57 -17.86 -4.23 -24.96
CA GLY A 57 -18.41 -5.59 -25.03
C GLY A 57 -17.55 -6.57 -25.83
N GLN A 58 -16.39 -6.15 -26.34
CA GLN A 58 -15.47 -7.00 -27.10
C GLN A 58 -14.43 -7.68 -26.17
N GLY A 59 -14.89 -8.20 -25.06
CA GLY A 59 -14.03 -8.72 -23.98
C GLY A 59 -13.12 -9.87 -24.41
N ASP A 60 -13.56 -10.73 -25.35
CA ASP A 60 -12.73 -11.84 -25.86
C ASP A 60 -11.55 -11.31 -26.70
N SER A 61 -11.79 -10.32 -27.56
CA SER A 61 -10.75 -9.65 -28.36
C SER A 61 -9.73 -8.95 -27.44
N ALA A 62 -10.23 -8.17 -26.48
CA ALA A 62 -9.38 -7.49 -25.50
C ALA A 62 -8.47 -8.46 -24.74
N ARG A 63 -9.02 -9.57 -24.27
CA ARG A 63 -8.23 -10.62 -23.58
C ARG A 63 -7.18 -11.26 -24.48
N ALA A 64 -7.52 -11.55 -25.74
CA ALA A 64 -6.57 -12.09 -26.70
C ALA A 64 -5.41 -11.10 -26.99
N SER A 65 -5.73 -9.82 -27.16
CA SER A 65 -4.73 -8.77 -27.38
C SER A 65 -3.77 -8.63 -26.19
N VAL A 66 -4.30 -8.60 -24.97
CA VAL A 66 -3.47 -8.53 -23.74
C VAL A 66 -2.64 -9.80 -23.54
N GLN A 67 -3.21 -10.97 -23.85
CA GLN A 67 -2.47 -12.25 -23.75
C GLN A 67 -1.29 -12.28 -24.75
N ALA A 68 -1.49 -11.85 -25.98
CA ALA A 68 -0.41 -11.77 -26.98
C ALA A 68 0.73 -10.83 -26.54
N LEU A 69 0.40 -9.72 -25.83
CA LEU A 69 1.41 -8.85 -25.22
C LEU A 69 2.16 -9.54 -24.10
N LEU A 70 1.49 -10.29 -23.23
CA LEU A 70 2.13 -11.06 -22.15
C LEU A 70 3.08 -12.11 -22.72
N ASP A 71 2.67 -12.82 -23.77
CA ASP A 71 3.46 -13.90 -24.38
C ASP A 71 4.72 -13.36 -25.09
N SER A 72 4.67 -12.10 -25.58
CA SER A 72 5.77 -11.46 -26.28
C SER A 72 6.67 -10.60 -25.40
N THR A 73 6.27 -10.31 -24.15
CA THR A 73 6.99 -9.41 -23.25
C THR A 73 7.72 -10.23 -22.16
N PRO A 74 9.03 -10.07 -21.99
CA PRO A 74 9.76 -10.72 -20.91
C PRO A 74 9.22 -10.31 -19.52
N THR A 75 9.19 -11.24 -18.57
CA THR A 75 8.72 -10.98 -17.19
C THR A 75 9.57 -9.96 -16.44
N THR A 76 10.79 -9.69 -16.92
CA THR A 76 11.71 -8.67 -16.38
C THR A 76 11.52 -7.30 -17.00
N ASP A 77 10.68 -7.17 -18.01
CA ASP A 77 10.37 -5.88 -18.65
C ASP A 77 9.55 -5.01 -17.70
N SER A 78 9.85 -3.71 -17.71
CA SER A 78 9.14 -2.72 -16.89
C SER A 78 7.67 -2.56 -17.27
N LEU A 79 7.28 -2.93 -18.48
CA LEU A 79 5.90 -2.94 -18.96
C LEU A 79 5.11 -4.15 -18.44
N TYR A 80 5.77 -5.24 -18.07
CA TYR A 80 5.11 -6.48 -17.70
C TYR A 80 4.07 -6.35 -16.56
N PRO A 81 4.35 -5.61 -15.47
CA PRO A 81 3.35 -5.37 -14.41
C PRO A 81 2.11 -4.64 -14.90
N GLU A 82 2.26 -3.69 -15.84
CA GLU A 82 1.13 -2.98 -16.46
C GLU A 82 0.27 -3.92 -17.28
N ILE A 83 0.89 -4.81 -18.08
CA ILE A 83 0.16 -5.81 -18.86
C ILE A 83 -0.62 -6.75 -17.92
N LEU A 84 -0.01 -7.22 -16.83
CA LEU A 84 -0.70 -8.05 -15.82
C LEU A 84 -1.88 -7.33 -15.16
N TYR A 85 -1.69 -6.06 -14.81
CA TYR A 85 -2.77 -5.23 -14.27
C TYR A 85 -3.91 -5.09 -15.30
N THR A 86 -3.57 -4.82 -16.55
CA THR A 86 -4.56 -4.72 -17.64
C THR A 86 -5.26 -6.05 -17.88
N GLN A 87 -4.53 -7.17 -17.82
CA GLN A 87 -5.14 -8.50 -17.89
C GLN A 87 -6.19 -8.70 -16.79
N ALA A 88 -5.94 -8.19 -15.59
CA ALA A 88 -6.94 -8.18 -14.53
C ALA A 88 -8.17 -7.33 -14.90
N MET A 89 -7.96 -6.15 -15.52
CA MET A 89 -9.07 -5.26 -15.88
C MET A 89 -9.98 -5.81 -16.97
N VAL A 90 -9.44 -6.59 -17.91
CA VAL A 90 -10.22 -7.24 -19.00
C VAL A 90 -10.65 -8.67 -18.66
N ALA A 91 -10.41 -9.15 -17.44
CA ALA A 91 -10.72 -10.51 -17.02
C ALA A 91 -12.21 -10.83 -17.13
N GLY A 92 -12.53 -12.04 -17.59
CA GLY A 92 -13.90 -12.52 -17.75
C GLY A 92 -14.59 -12.93 -16.43
N SER A 93 -13.82 -13.04 -15.33
CA SER A 93 -14.35 -13.36 -14.01
C SER A 93 -13.65 -12.61 -12.89
N ALA A 94 -14.39 -12.39 -11.78
CA ALA A 94 -13.82 -11.79 -10.57
C ALA A 94 -12.68 -12.63 -9.96
N GLY A 95 -12.74 -13.95 -10.12
CA GLY A 95 -11.68 -14.86 -9.66
C GLY A 95 -10.38 -14.68 -10.45
N ASP A 96 -10.46 -14.53 -11.76
CA ASP A 96 -9.31 -14.27 -12.63
C ASP A 96 -8.73 -12.87 -12.34
N MET A 97 -9.58 -11.86 -12.28
CA MET A 97 -9.17 -10.50 -11.89
C MET A 97 -8.37 -10.52 -10.58
N ARG A 98 -8.90 -11.15 -9.53
CA ARG A 98 -8.23 -11.26 -8.22
C ARG A 98 -6.87 -11.93 -8.34
N ARG A 99 -6.75 -13.03 -9.07
CA ARG A 99 -5.48 -13.74 -9.23
C ARG A 99 -4.42 -12.87 -9.88
N GLN A 100 -4.75 -12.15 -10.95
CA GLN A 100 -3.79 -11.30 -11.65
C GLN A 100 -3.38 -10.10 -10.80
N LEU A 101 -4.33 -9.44 -10.11
CA LEU A 101 -4.01 -8.36 -9.17
C LEU A 101 -3.08 -8.84 -8.04
N GLN A 102 -3.33 -10.02 -7.49
CA GLN A 102 -2.46 -10.60 -6.47
C GLN A 102 -1.05 -10.89 -7.00
N ARG A 103 -0.92 -11.32 -8.26
CA ARG A 103 0.40 -11.48 -8.90
C ARG A 103 1.13 -10.15 -8.99
N VAL A 104 0.48 -9.08 -9.43
CA VAL A 104 1.10 -7.73 -9.47
C VAL A 104 1.62 -7.35 -8.09
N VAL A 105 0.80 -7.48 -7.04
CA VAL A 105 1.15 -7.10 -5.67
C VAL A 105 2.27 -7.95 -5.07
N VAL A 106 2.40 -9.22 -5.45
CA VAL A 106 3.38 -10.14 -4.85
C VAL A 106 4.67 -10.20 -5.67
N GLU A 107 4.56 -10.34 -6.98
CA GLU A 107 5.71 -10.53 -7.87
C GLU A 107 6.34 -9.19 -8.28
N TYR A 108 5.55 -8.11 -8.34
CA TYR A 108 5.96 -6.79 -8.85
C TYR A 108 5.66 -5.67 -7.84
N SER A 109 5.89 -5.92 -6.57
CA SER A 109 5.58 -4.99 -5.48
C SER A 109 6.30 -3.63 -5.58
N ALA A 110 7.41 -3.54 -6.32
CA ALA A 110 8.13 -2.30 -6.55
C ALA A 110 7.63 -1.51 -7.78
N SER A 111 6.66 -2.06 -8.54
CA SER A 111 6.11 -1.36 -9.70
C SER A 111 5.08 -0.31 -9.29
N SER A 112 4.92 0.71 -10.14
CA SER A 112 3.88 1.74 -9.96
C SER A 112 2.44 1.21 -10.12
N TRP A 113 2.26 -0.07 -10.49
CA TRP A 113 0.96 -0.72 -10.64
C TRP A 113 0.54 -1.52 -9.41
N ALA A 114 1.44 -1.66 -8.43
CA ALA A 114 1.18 -2.49 -7.26
C ALA A 114 0.20 -1.83 -6.27
N ASP A 115 0.26 -0.52 -6.10
CA ASP A 115 -0.70 0.26 -5.30
C ASP A 115 -2.07 0.33 -5.98
N ASP A 116 -2.14 0.48 -7.31
CA ASP A 116 -3.38 0.35 -8.10
C ASP A 116 -4.02 -1.03 -7.91
N ALA A 117 -3.21 -2.09 -7.99
CA ALA A 117 -3.68 -3.46 -7.79
C ALA A 117 -4.19 -3.69 -6.36
N LEU A 118 -3.52 -3.15 -5.34
CA LEU A 118 -3.99 -3.20 -3.96
C LEU A 118 -5.32 -2.48 -3.79
N LEU A 119 -5.44 -1.27 -4.34
CA LEU A 119 -6.69 -0.51 -4.26
C LEU A 119 -7.85 -1.26 -4.95
N ARG A 120 -7.59 -1.90 -6.08
CA ARG A 120 -8.60 -2.72 -6.75
C ARG A 120 -8.99 -3.95 -5.92
N LEU A 121 -8.03 -4.61 -5.27
CA LEU A 121 -8.31 -5.70 -4.33
C LEU A 121 -9.16 -5.23 -3.14
N VAL A 122 -8.91 -4.03 -2.58
CA VAL A 122 -9.76 -3.41 -1.56
C VAL A 122 -11.20 -3.28 -2.05
N GLN A 123 -11.39 -2.75 -3.26
CA GLN A 123 -12.73 -2.57 -3.85
C GLN A 123 -13.47 -3.91 -4.02
N MET A 124 -12.76 -4.93 -4.49
CA MET A 124 -13.32 -6.29 -4.65
C MET A 124 -13.68 -6.92 -3.30
N ASP A 125 -12.83 -6.78 -2.31
CA ASP A 125 -13.06 -7.31 -0.96
C ASP A 125 -14.25 -6.59 -0.30
N TYR A 126 -14.32 -5.27 -0.43
CA TYR A 126 -15.46 -4.50 0.06
C TYR A 126 -16.77 -4.90 -0.64
N ALA A 127 -16.76 -5.03 -1.96
CA ALA A 127 -17.94 -5.41 -2.74
C ALA A 127 -18.48 -6.82 -2.38
N THR A 128 -17.60 -7.72 -1.96
CA THR A 128 -17.97 -9.07 -1.49
C THR A 128 -18.17 -9.16 0.02
N HIS A 129 -18.23 -8.00 0.70
CA HIS A 129 -18.37 -7.89 2.16
C HIS A 129 -17.24 -8.61 2.96
N ASN A 130 -16.10 -8.82 2.32
CA ASN A 130 -14.88 -9.29 2.99
C ASN A 130 -14.15 -8.09 3.62
N LEU A 131 -14.76 -7.51 4.66
CA LEU A 131 -14.27 -6.27 5.27
C LEU A 131 -12.88 -6.44 5.90
N ASP A 132 -12.54 -7.63 6.40
CA ASP A 132 -11.21 -7.91 6.95
C ASP A 132 -10.15 -7.96 5.86
N GLY A 133 -10.47 -8.52 4.70
CA GLY A 133 -9.61 -8.51 3.52
C GLY A 133 -9.37 -7.08 3.01
N ALA A 134 -10.44 -6.29 2.91
CA ALA A 134 -10.34 -4.88 2.54
C ALA A 134 -9.47 -4.08 3.51
N ALA A 135 -9.69 -4.21 4.82
CA ALA A 135 -8.87 -3.55 5.84
C ALA A 135 -7.40 -3.98 5.78
N HIS A 136 -7.12 -5.27 5.56
CA HIS A 136 -5.75 -5.77 5.41
C HIS A 136 -5.03 -5.14 4.20
N ASN A 137 -5.68 -5.08 3.04
CA ASN A 137 -5.10 -4.50 1.84
C ASN A 137 -4.93 -2.97 1.96
N LEU A 138 -5.84 -2.28 2.67
CA LEU A 138 -5.72 -0.85 2.99
C LEU A 138 -4.52 -0.56 3.89
N GLU A 139 -4.30 -1.36 4.94
CA GLU A 139 -3.12 -1.21 5.79
C GLU A 139 -1.82 -1.50 5.03
N ARG A 140 -1.81 -2.48 4.13
CA ARG A 140 -0.66 -2.70 3.24
C ARG A 140 -0.41 -1.48 2.36
N LEU A 141 -1.45 -0.92 1.74
CA LEU A 141 -1.31 0.27 0.90
C LEU A 141 -0.72 1.43 1.70
N ARG A 142 -1.19 1.66 2.92
CA ARG A 142 -0.70 2.72 3.80
C ARG A 142 0.75 2.51 4.24
N LEU A 143 1.16 1.26 4.51
CA LEU A 143 2.50 0.94 5.01
C LEU A 143 3.52 0.84 3.88
N ASP A 144 3.17 0.17 2.79
CA ASP A 144 4.10 -0.14 1.70
C ASP A 144 4.16 1.00 0.65
N TYR A 145 3.06 1.77 0.51
CA TYR A 145 2.89 2.79 -0.53
C TYR A 145 2.39 4.13 0.02
N SER A 146 2.95 4.58 1.15
CA SER A 146 2.53 5.80 1.85
C SER A 146 2.61 7.08 0.99
N GLY A 147 3.45 7.11 -0.03
CA GLY A 147 3.59 8.19 -1.01
C GLY A 147 2.69 8.08 -2.25
N SER A 148 1.82 7.06 -2.32
CA SER A 148 0.95 6.84 -3.47
C SER A 148 -0.05 7.99 -3.66
N PRO A 149 -0.24 8.45 -4.91
CA PRO A 149 -1.28 9.43 -5.23
C PRO A 149 -2.70 8.89 -5.01
N LEU A 150 -2.84 7.57 -4.82
CA LEU A 150 -4.11 6.90 -4.55
C LEU A 150 -4.53 6.96 -3.07
N MET A 151 -3.68 7.48 -2.17
CA MET A 151 -3.98 7.54 -0.74
C MET A 151 -5.30 8.25 -0.41
N PRO A 152 -5.69 9.36 -1.05
CA PRO A 152 -7.01 9.95 -0.81
C PRO A 152 -8.16 9.03 -1.19
N GLN A 153 -8.04 8.29 -2.30
CA GLN A 153 -9.04 7.33 -2.74
C GLN A 153 -9.06 6.09 -1.83
N ALA A 154 -7.90 5.63 -1.39
CA ALA A 154 -7.80 4.58 -0.37
C ALA A 154 -8.48 4.99 0.93
N SER A 155 -8.36 6.27 1.34
CA SER A 155 -9.02 6.81 2.53
C SER A 155 -10.55 6.78 2.43
N TYR A 156 -11.11 7.01 1.24
CA TYR A 156 -12.54 6.84 1.00
C TYR A 156 -12.99 5.39 1.25
N TRP A 157 -12.29 4.43 0.69
CA TRP A 157 -12.60 3.00 0.88
C TRP A 157 -12.35 2.54 2.31
N ALA A 158 -11.28 3.06 2.95
CA ALA A 158 -10.99 2.78 4.35
C ALA A 158 -12.09 3.27 5.28
N ALA A 159 -12.57 4.50 5.06
CA ALA A 159 -13.67 5.04 5.85
C ALA A 159 -14.92 4.15 5.76
N ARG A 160 -15.29 3.74 4.54
CA ARG A 160 -16.44 2.84 4.34
C ARG A 160 -16.22 1.49 5.03
N THR A 161 -15.05 0.87 4.81
CA THR A 161 -14.71 -0.43 5.40
C THR A 161 -14.76 -0.38 6.93
N TYR A 162 -14.13 0.63 7.55
CA TYR A 162 -14.09 0.73 9.01
C TYR A 162 -15.42 1.15 9.62
N PHE A 163 -16.22 1.96 8.93
CA PHE A 163 -17.60 2.22 9.39
C PHE A 163 -18.45 0.96 9.37
N ASP A 164 -18.33 0.13 8.34
CA ASP A 164 -19.09 -1.11 8.22
C ASP A 164 -18.57 -2.20 9.19
N GLN A 165 -17.29 -2.13 9.60
CA GLN A 165 -16.73 -2.91 10.70
C GLN A 165 -17.09 -2.37 12.09
N ASN A 166 -17.95 -1.34 12.18
CA ASN A 166 -18.29 -0.65 13.43
C ASN A 166 -17.05 -0.10 14.18
N ASN A 167 -16.07 0.38 13.42
CA ASN A 167 -14.86 1.03 13.94
C ASN A 167 -14.75 2.49 13.46
N PRO A 168 -15.63 3.37 13.96
CA PRO A 168 -15.72 4.75 13.50
C PRO A 168 -14.45 5.56 13.81
N ALA A 169 -13.71 5.21 14.85
CA ALA A 169 -12.48 5.91 15.21
C ALA A 169 -11.39 5.77 14.12
N LEU A 170 -11.19 4.56 13.59
CA LEU A 170 -10.28 4.35 12.46
C LEU A 170 -10.82 4.96 11.16
N ALA A 171 -12.13 4.86 10.90
CA ALA A 171 -12.75 5.49 9.75
C ALA A 171 -12.48 7.00 9.72
N CYS A 172 -12.67 7.68 10.84
CA CYS A 172 -12.48 9.14 10.94
C CYS A 172 -11.01 9.55 10.81
N ARG A 173 -10.08 8.74 11.31
CA ARG A 173 -8.64 8.98 11.11
C ARG A 173 -8.27 8.91 9.62
N TRP A 174 -8.70 7.88 8.91
CA TRP A 174 -8.47 7.76 7.47
C TRP A 174 -9.11 8.93 6.68
N LEU A 175 -10.30 9.39 7.08
CA LEU A 175 -10.95 10.54 6.46
C LEU A 175 -10.14 11.82 6.65
N ALA A 176 -9.63 12.07 7.85
CA ALA A 176 -8.80 13.25 8.13
C ALA A 176 -7.52 13.26 7.26
N GLU A 177 -6.84 12.12 7.14
CA GLU A 177 -5.65 11.94 6.30
C GLU A 177 -6.00 12.16 4.81
N GLY A 178 -7.08 11.53 4.31
CA GLY A 178 -7.51 11.63 2.92
C GLY A 178 -7.94 13.03 2.52
N MET A 179 -8.70 13.73 3.37
CA MET A 179 -9.14 15.11 3.11
C MET A 179 -7.96 16.08 3.02
N ALA A 180 -6.91 15.88 3.81
CA ALA A 180 -5.70 16.70 3.75
C ALA A 180 -4.96 16.55 2.42
N GLN A 181 -5.08 15.39 1.77
CA GLN A 181 -4.36 15.04 0.54
C GLN A 181 -5.19 15.23 -0.74
N ALA A 182 -6.53 15.19 -0.66
CA ALA A 182 -7.44 15.22 -1.82
C ALA A 182 -7.59 16.60 -2.49
N ARG A 183 -6.63 17.53 -2.32
CA ARG A 183 -6.74 18.97 -2.64
C ARG A 183 -7.09 19.30 -4.11
N GLN A 184 -6.82 18.41 -5.05
CA GLN A 184 -7.01 18.66 -6.49
C GLN A 184 -8.22 17.92 -7.08
N ASN A 185 -8.88 17.04 -6.32
CA ASN A 185 -10.02 16.26 -6.77
C ASN A 185 -11.28 16.67 -6.00
N ILE A 186 -12.06 17.60 -6.55
CA ILE A 186 -13.25 18.16 -5.92
C ILE A 186 -14.30 17.08 -5.65
N GLU A 187 -14.48 16.13 -6.58
CA GLU A 187 -15.44 15.04 -6.41
C GLU A 187 -15.07 14.16 -5.21
N LEU A 188 -13.81 13.76 -5.12
CA LEU A 188 -13.31 12.97 -3.99
C LEU A 188 -13.38 13.75 -2.67
N GLN A 189 -13.08 15.06 -2.69
CA GLN A 189 -13.27 15.92 -1.52
C GLN A 189 -14.72 15.89 -1.01
N ASN A 190 -15.69 16.01 -1.91
CA ASN A 190 -17.11 15.97 -1.57
C ASN A 190 -17.50 14.61 -0.99
N GLN A 191 -17.02 13.52 -1.57
CA GLN A 191 -17.26 12.16 -1.07
C GLN A 191 -16.68 11.95 0.33
N LEU A 192 -15.44 12.39 0.56
CA LEU A 192 -14.79 12.32 1.87
C LEU A 192 -15.51 13.20 2.90
N ALA A 193 -15.89 14.43 2.52
CA ALA A 193 -16.60 15.35 3.38
C ALA A 193 -17.99 14.81 3.78
N TYR A 194 -18.68 14.17 2.85
CA TYR A 194 -19.96 13.50 3.13
C TYR A 194 -19.78 12.41 4.20
N LEU A 195 -18.81 11.51 4.03
CA LEU A 195 -18.53 10.48 5.02
C LEU A 195 -18.08 11.06 6.36
N ASN A 196 -17.34 12.16 6.35
CA ASN A 196 -16.83 12.83 7.55
C ASN A 196 -17.94 13.44 8.42
N GLN A 197 -19.14 13.61 7.90
CA GLN A 197 -20.31 14.02 8.72
C GLN A 197 -20.58 13.02 9.85
N ARG A 198 -20.32 11.73 9.62
CA ARG A 198 -20.47 10.67 10.64
C ARG A 198 -19.47 10.79 11.78
N CYS A 199 -18.37 11.52 11.57
CA CYS A 199 -17.33 11.72 12.59
C CYS A 199 -17.70 12.82 13.59
N ARG A 200 -18.55 13.76 13.21
CA ARG A 200 -18.95 14.91 14.07
C ARG A 200 -19.72 14.50 15.32
N SER A 201 -20.32 13.33 15.31
CA SER A 201 -21.10 12.78 16.45
C SER A 201 -20.23 11.96 17.40
N LEU A 202 -18.95 11.78 17.11
CA LEU A 202 -18.03 11.04 17.98
C LEU A 202 -17.45 11.99 19.04
N PRO A 203 -17.32 11.57 20.29
CA PRO A 203 -16.62 12.34 21.30
C PRO A 203 -15.14 12.46 20.90
N ASP A 204 -14.52 13.62 21.08
CA ASP A 204 -13.13 13.93 20.71
C ASP A 204 -12.12 12.90 21.25
N THR A 205 -12.41 12.30 22.41
CA THR A 205 -11.62 11.26 23.03
C THR A 205 -11.57 9.96 22.19
N ALA A 206 -12.57 9.66 21.38
CA ALA A 206 -12.61 8.45 20.57
C ALA A 206 -11.67 8.56 19.35
N VAL A 207 -11.53 9.77 18.79
CA VAL A 207 -10.63 10.04 17.65
C VAL A 207 -9.18 10.13 18.10
N ALA A 208 -8.92 10.74 19.26
CA ALA A 208 -7.58 10.87 19.84
C ALA A 208 -6.97 9.51 20.23
N ASN A 209 -7.78 8.59 20.74
CA ASN A 209 -7.32 7.24 21.11
C ASN A 209 -7.01 6.35 19.90
N ALA A 210 -7.59 6.62 18.73
CA ALA A 210 -7.23 5.93 17.49
C ALA A 210 -5.88 6.39 16.92
N GLY A 211 -5.37 7.56 17.29
CA GLY A 211 -4.06 8.10 16.92
C GLY A 211 -2.90 7.59 17.78
N GLY A 212 -3.17 6.92 18.89
CA GLY A 212 -2.17 6.47 19.87
C GLY A 212 -1.43 5.18 19.54
N GLN A 213 -1.54 4.63 18.34
CA GLN A 213 -0.82 3.41 17.91
C GLN A 213 0.17 3.63 16.77
N THR A 214 0.69 4.84 16.61
CA THR A 214 1.87 5.07 15.76
C THR A 214 3.02 5.55 16.64
N ASP A 215 4.03 4.71 16.76
CA ASP A 215 5.44 4.96 17.05
C ASP A 215 5.81 6.34 17.61
N SER A 216 5.87 6.41 18.94
CA SER A 216 6.74 7.37 19.61
C SER A 216 7.80 6.59 20.37
N ALA A 217 8.82 6.12 19.62
CA ALA A 217 10.11 5.82 20.19
C ALA A 217 10.74 7.14 20.63
N LYS A 218 10.45 7.59 21.85
CA LYS A 218 11.29 8.55 22.58
C LYS A 218 11.80 7.85 23.82
N ALA A 219 13.08 7.57 23.76
CA ALA A 219 13.85 7.00 24.83
C ALA A 219 13.55 7.69 26.17
N LYS A 220 13.20 6.91 27.17
CA LYS A 220 13.51 7.23 28.56
C LYS A 220 14.09 5.96 29.21
N LYS A 221 15.31 6.15 29.65
CA LYS A 221 16.16 5.24 30.37
C LYS A 221 15.62 4.99 31.77
N ASP A 222 15.89 3.77 32.22
CA ASP A 222 15.94 3.32 33.62
C ASP A 222 14.64 3.11 34.39
N SER A 223 14.23 1.86 34.52
CA SER A 223 14.39 1.13 35.80
C SER A 223 13.82 -0.27 35.67
N VAL A 224 14.68 -1.22 35.99
CA VAL A 224 14.36 -2.63 36.20
C VAL A 224 13.55 -2.75 37.50
N SER A 225 12.34 -3.37 37.39
CA SER A 225 11.72 -4.00 38.55
C SER A 225 10.84 -5.17 38.07
N PRO A 226 10.85 -6.29 38.78
CA PRO A 226 10.29 -7.54 38.28
C PRO A 226 8.77 -7.57 38.39
N ALA A 227 8.16 -8.34 37.50
CA ALA A 227 6.73 -8.56 37.39
C ALA A 227 6.05 -9.01 38.69
N PRO A 228 4.79 -8.68 38.87
CA PRO A 228 3.84 -9.61 39.49
C PRO A 228 2.97 -10.26 38.41
N ALA A 229 2.88 -11.57 38.50
CA ALA A 229 1.78 -12.34 37.95
C ALA A 229 0.49 -11.83 38.58
N ASP A 230 -0.48 -11.47 37.70
CA ASP A 230 -1.92 -11.63 37.86
C ASP A 230 -2.64 -10.65 36.90
N SER A 231 -3.02 -11.16 35.75
CA SER A 231 -4.17 -10.65 35.02
C SER A 231 -4.93 -11.83 34.38
N ALA A 232 -5.47 -12.65 35.25
CA ALA A 232 -6.58 -13.51 34.91
C ALA A 232 -7.79 -12.64 34.55
N GLY A 233 -8.17 -12.60 33.25
CA GLY A 233 -9.42 -11.96 32.86
C GLY A 233 -9.59 -11.50 31.42
N ARG A 234 -8.52 -11.46 30.60
CA ARG A 234 -8.69 -11.19 29.17
C ARG A 234 -8.41 -12.45 28.36
N ALA A 235 -9.47 -13.07 27.83
CA ALA A 235 -9.34 -14.22 26.96
C ALA A 235 -8.36 -13.92 25.83
N ALA A 236 -7.28 -14.71 25.73
CA ALA A 236 -6.26 -14.59 24.71
C ALA A 236 -6.89 -14.82 23.32
N ARG A 237 -6.93 -13.78 22.48
CA ARG A 237 -7.61 -13.82 21.18
C ARG A 237 -6.66 -14.13 20.03
N PHE A 238 -5.34 -14.00 20.24
CA PHE A 238 -4.34 -14.11 19.17
C PHE A 238 -3.19 -15.01 19.57
N ARG A 239 -2.67 -15.78 18.60
CA ARG A 239 -1.48 -16.62 18.70
C ARG A 239 -0.63 -16.46 17.45
N VAL A 240 0.65 -16.81 17.49
CA VAL A 240 1.53 -16.82 16.34
C VAL A 240 1.71 -18.25 15.85
N GLN A 241 1.22 -18.58 14.66
CA GLN A 241 1.52 -19.87 14.04
C GLN A 241 2.90 -19.79 13.37
N VAL A 242 3.82 -20.66 13.82
CA VAL A 242 5.23 -20.64 13.42
C VAL A 242 5.52 -21.73 12.39
N ALA A 243 4.88 -22.89 12.54
CA ALA A 243 5.08 -24.01 11.64
C ALA A 243 3.79 -24.85 11.49
N ALA A 244 3.68 -25.51 10.34
CA ALA A 244 2.74 -26.57 10.09
C ALA A 244 3.51 -27.74 9.46
N VAL A 245 3.75 -28.81 10.23
CA VAL A 245 4.63 -29.94 9.87
C VAL A 245 3.89 -31.25 9.91
N ALA A 246 4.38 -32.23 9.12
CA ALA A 246 3.69 -33.52 8.97
C ALA A 246 3.98 -34.50 10.12
N THR A 247 5.08 -34.32 10.85
CA THR A 247 5.53 -35.23 11.93
C THR A 247 5.50 -34.57 13.29
N SER A 248 5.26 -35.35 14.36
CA SER A 248 5.33 -34.89 15.74
C SER A 248 6.71 -34.40 16.10
N ASP A 249 7.76 -35.12 15.69
CA ASP A 249 9.14 -34.81 16.04
C ASP A 249 9.59 -33.44 15.51
N ALA A 250 9.19 -33.10 14.27
CA ALA A 250 9.45 -31.78 13.71
C ALA A 250 8.68 -30.66 14.43
N ALA A 251 7.46 -30.98 14.91
CA ALA A 251 6.69 -30.04 15.73
C ALA A 251 7.33 -29.82 17.08
N ASP A 252 7.80 -30.89 17.74
CA ASP A 252 8.45 -30.82 19.04
C ASP A 252 9.80 -30.12 18.99
N ALA A 253 10.58 -30.34 17.92
CA ALA A 253 11.81 -29.59 17.68
C ALA A 253 11.55 -28.08 17.54
N THR A 254 10.49 -27.70 16.82
CA THR A 254 10.11 -26.29 16.66
C THR A 254 9.59 -25.72 17.99
N ALA A 255 8.79 -26.50 18.72
CA ALA A 255 8.25 -26.11 20.01
C ALA A 255 9.37 -25.89 21.05
N SER A 256 10.39 -26.73 21.07
CA SER A 256 11.55 -26.59 21.96
C SER A 256 12.34 -25.30 21.68
N LYS A 257 12.58 -24.97 20.41
CA LYS A 257 13.22 -23.70 20.03
C LYS A 257 12.42 -22.48 20.47
N LEU A 258 11.10 -22.53 20.35
CA LEU A 258 10.22 -21.44 20.77
C LEU A 258 10.16 -21.29 22.30
N ARG A 259 10.17 -22.40 23.05
CA ARG A 259 10.25 -22.37 24.52
C ARG A 259 11.57 -21.77 25.00
N ALA A 260 12.68 -22.09 24.31
CA ALA A 260 13.99 -21.48 24.58
C ALA A 260 14.02 -19.96 24.35
N LEU A 261 13.13 -19.43 23.49
CA LEU A 261 12.95 -17.99 23.29
C LEU A 261 11.94 -17.36 24.29
N GLY A 262 11.44 -18.13 25.25
CA GLY A 262 10.52 -17.65 26.30
C GLY A 262 9.05 -17.62 25.89
N PHE A 263 8.66 -18.27 24.79
CA PHE A 263 7.26 -18.32 24.38
C PHE A 263 6.53 -19.54 24.94
N ALA A 264 5.30 -19.36 25.45
CA ALA A 264 4.38 -20.45 25.66
C ALA A 264 4.02 -21.08 24.31
N VAL A 265 4.07 -22.42 24.21
CA VAL A 265 3.85 -23.10 22.93
C VAL A 265 2.70 -24.08 23.02
N THR A 266 1.81 -24.04 22.06
CA THR A 266 0.72 -25.00 21.87
C THR A 266 0.89 -25.70 20.51
N THR A 267 0.90 -27.03 20.51
CA THR A 267 0.87 -27.83 19.29
C THR A 267 -0.53 -28.39 19.11
N VAL A 268 -1.15 -28.15 17.96
CA VAL A 268 -2.49 -28.63 17.62
C VAL A 268 -2.39 -29.50 16.38
N ARG A 269 -2.97 -30.70 16.42
CA ARG A 269 -3.08 -31.59 15.26
C ARG A 269 -4.37 -31.26 14.51
N GLU A 270 -4.21 -30.73 13.31
CA GLU A 270 -5.30 -30.46 12.40
C GLU A 270 -5.15 -31.25 11.09
N LYS A 271 -6.10 -32.12 10.79
CA LYS A 271 -6.05 -33.04 9.63
C LYS A 271 -4.79 -33.93 9.71
N LYS A 272 -3.85 -33.73 8.77
CA LYS A 272 -2.59 -34.50 8.70
C LYS A 272 -1.37 -33.68 9.11
N LEU A 273 -1.55 -32.47 9.69
CA LEU A 273 -0.46 -31.56 10.04
C LEU A 273 -0.49 -31.21 11.52
N TYR A 274 0.70 -31.06 12.09
CA TYR A 274 0.93 -30.49 13.41
C TYR A 274 1.21 -28.99 13.28
N LYS A 275 0.32 -28.16 13.82
CA LYS A 275 0.47 -26.69 13.83
C LYS A 275 1.09 -26.27 15.15
N VAL A 276 2.26 -25.64 15.11
CA VAL A 276 2.96 -25.12 16.26
C VAL A 276 2.62 -23.64 16.42
N ARG A 277 2.00 -23.28 17.52
CA ARG A 277 1.56 -21.92 17.84
C ARG A 277 2.29 -21.40 19.08
N ALA A 278 2.79 -20.17 19.00
CA ALA A 278 3.54 -19.50 20.07
C ALA A 278 2.74 -18.35 20.67
N GLY A 279 2.81 -18.24 21.99
CA GLY A 279 2.23 -17.15 22.77
C GLY A 279 0.71 -17.20 22.89
N GLN A 280 0.21 -16.36 23.78
CA GLN A 280 -1.20 -16.01 23.94
C GLN A 280 -1.25 -14.50 24.12
N PHE A 281 -1.84 -13.79 23.15
CA PHE A 281 -1.80 -12.35 23.11
C PHE A 281 -3.22 -11.78 23.16
N ALA A 282 -3.40 -10.72 23.94
CA ALA A 282 -4.68 -10.03 24.03
C ALA A 282 -4.97 -9.20 22.76
N THR A 283 -3.91 -8.73 22.10
CA THR A 283 -4.01 -7.89 20.91
C THR A 283 -3.25 -8.51 19.73
N ARG A 284 -3.72 -8.17 18.51
CA ARG A 284 -3.06 -8.58 17.27
C ARG A 284 -1.67 -7.94 17.13
N ALA A 285 -1.50 -6.71 17.62
CA ALA A 285 -0.22 -5.99 17.58
C ALA A 285 0.86 -6.69 18.42
N GLU A 286 0.52 -7.16 19.62
CA GLU A 286 1.43 -7.97 20.46
C GLU A 286 1.83 -9.26 19.75
N ALA A 287 0.86 -9.94 19.11
CA ALA A 287 1.12 -11.16 18.34
C ALA A 287 2.02 -10.88 17.12
N GLN A 288 1.84 -9.76 16.42
CA GLN A 288 2.70 -9.35 15.30
C GLN A 288 4.12 -9.05 15.75
N SER A 289 4.29 -8.33 16.86
CA SER A 289 5.62 -8.07 17.45
C SER A 289 6.32 -9.37 17.85
N ALA A 290 5.58 -10.32 18.39
CA ALA A 290 6.09 -11.65 18.71
C ALA A 290 6.48 -12.42 17.43
N ALA A 291 5.66 -12.35 16.37
CA ALA A 291 5.97 -12.98 15.08
C ALA A 291 7.25 -12.41 14.47
N ALA A 292 7.45 -11.10 14.51
CA ALA A 292 8.67 -10.44 14.04
C ALA A 292 9.91 -10.91 14.82
N ARG A 293 9.82 -11.01 16.14
CA ARG A 293 10.90 -11.54 17.01
C ARG A 293 11.22 -13.00 16.68
N ILE A 294 10.21 -13.83 16.48
CA ILE A 294 10.37 -15.24 16.12
C ILE A 294 11.03 -15.35 14.74
N LYS A 295 10.58 -14.57 13.76
CA LYS A 295 11.18 -14.52 12.41
C LYS A 295 12.65 -14.14 12.44
N ALA A 296 13.02 -13.14 13.24
CA ALA A 296 14.40 -12.69 13.37
C ALA A 296 15.34 -13.75 13.99
N LYS A 297 14.82 -14.64 14.87
CA LYS A 297 15.63 -15.63 15.59
C LYS A 297 15.60 -17.03 14.98
N LEU A 298 14.47 -17.44 14.40
CA LEU A 298 14.28 -18.80 13.88
C LEU A 298 14.11 -18.85 12.37
N GLY A 299 13.94 -17.69 11.71
CA GLY A 299 13.58 -17.63 10.30
C GLY A 299 12.14 -18.05 10.05
N GLY A 300 11.84 -18.42 8.80
CA GLY A 300 10.53 -18.85 8.39
C GLY A 300 9.54 -17.69 8.19
N SER A 301 8.26 -18.04 8.08
CA SER A 301 7.17 -17.06 7.86
C SER A 301 6.09 -17.23 8.96
N PRO A 302 6.37 -16.83 10.20
CA PRO A 302 5.37 -16.87 11.27
C PRO A 302 4.26 -15.86 10.99
N PHE A 303 3.01 -16.24 11.25
CA PHE A 303 1.85 -15.37 11.06
C PHE A 303 0.87 -15.45 12.22
N VAL A 304 0.11 -14.37 12.40
CA VAL A 304 -0.87 -14.26 13.52
C VAL A 304 -2.15 -14.98 13.14
N VAL A 305 -2.63 -15.81 14.06
CA VAL A 305 -3.93 -16.49 14.00
C VAL A 305 -4.82 -16.01 15.12
N SER A 306 -6.11 -15.83 14.83
CA SER A 306 -7.14 -15.58 15.82
C SER A 306 -7.80 -16.92 16.21
N GLY A 307 -8.18 -17.04 17.47
CA GLY A 307 -8.91 -18.21 17.99
C GLY A 307 -8.37 -18.70 19.33
N PRO A 308 -9.15 -19.52 20.00
CA PRO A 308 -8.80 -20.08 21.27
C PRO A 308 -7.55 -20.96 21.23
#